data_cfe21641424d1eac0871d80dc5c38142
#
_entry.id   cfe21641424d1eac0871d80dc5c38142
#
_cell.length_a   1.000
_cell.length_b   1.000
_cell.length_c   1.000
_cell.angle_alpha   90.00
_cell.angle_beta   90.00
_cell.angle_gamma   90.00
#
_symmetry.space_group_name_H-M   'P 1'
#
loop_
_entity.id
_entity.type
_entity.pdbx_description
1 polymer ?
#
loop_
_entity_poly.entity_id
_entity_poly.type
_entity_poly.pdbx_seq_one_letter_code
_entity_poly.pdbx_strand_id
1 'polypeptide(L)'
;MLELQKVGTDIELFLWDKARLIPIPVVGMLGGTKKDPKPVPELGEGFAVQEDNVMVEFNVPPAATAAEFANNVNVMVEYLRRLFAPKGLDLVALPSMRFLPESLQSRQAQVFGCEPDFDAWNLVENEIDRSDLSLATLRTAGGHVHVSFTEDGDVPSMEMKIRLARALDFHLGLPSLLIDKDAMRRKLYGNPGAFRPKSYGIEYRALSNFWAKSPELSAWVFSACVAAIEFCNRGQDADSLLENHRDVPINHFRENFFVPEHGIWLADKFGVVAPPNQFWE
;
A
#
# COMPACT_ATOMS: atom_id res chain seq x y z
N MET A 1 5.26 19.98 16.16
CA MET A 1 6.27 19.13 15.49
C MET A 1 5.72 17.71 15.39
N LEU A 2 5.89 17.05 14.25
CA LEU A 2 5.45 15.65 14.08
C LEU A 2 6.55 14.71 14.57
N GLU A 3 6.16 13.68 15.32
CA GLU A 3 7.07 12.63 15.78
C GLU A 3 6.54 11.27 15.32
N LEU A 4 7.32 10.59 14.47
CA LEU A 4 7.00 9.23 14.06
C LEU A 4 7.10 8.29 15.27
N GLN A 5 6.04 7.55 15.53
CA GLN A 5 5.99 6.56 16.60
C GLN A 5 6.31 5.17 16.06
N LYS A 6 5.53 4.73 15.09
CA LYS A 6 5.67 3.39 14.47
C LYS A 6 5.14 3.38 13.04
N VAL A 7 5.62 2.42 12.26
CA VAL A 7 5.07 2.07 10.95
C VAL A 7 4.54 0.64 11.00
N GLY A 8 3.31 0.45 10.56
CA GLY A 8 2.64 -0.84 10.41
C GLY A 8 2.15 -1.05 8.99
N THR A 9 1.54 -2.19 8.72
CA THR A 9 0.99 -2.50 7.40
C THR A 9 -0.08 -3.57 7.46
N ASP A 10 -0.98 -3.54 6.48
CA ASP A 10 -1.80 -4.64 6.00
C ASP A 10 -1.47 -4.88 4.52
N ILE A 11 -1.00 -6.08 4.19
CA ILE A 11 -0.53 -6.43 2.85
C ILE A 11 -1.40 -7.56 2.29
N GLU A 12 -1.86 -7.36 1.06
CA GLU A 12 -2.65 -8.32 0.30
C GLU A 12 -1.77 -9.05 -0.72
N LEU A 13 -1.81 -10.39 -0.75
CA LEU A 13 -1.04 -11.20 -1.69
C LEU A 13 -1.94 -12.23 -2.38
N PHE A 14 -1.59 -12.54 -3.63
CA PHE A 14 -2.30 -13.57 -4.39
C PHE A 14 -1.68 -14.95 -4.20
N LEU A 15 -2.52 -15.99 -4.35
CA LEU A 15 -2.07 -17.37 -4.49
C LEU A 15 -2.04 -17.79 -5.97
N TRP A 16 -0.99 -18.50 -6.33
CA TRP A 16 -0.74 -19.00 -7.69
C TRP A 16 -0.53 -20.51 -7.69
N ASP A 17 -1.32 -21.22 -8.49
CA ASP A 17 -1.11 -22.66 -8.71
C ASP A 17 0.01 -22.85 -9.73
N LYS A 18 1.14 -23.42 -9.28
CA LYS A 18 2.34 -23.64 -10.12
C LYS A 18 2.13 -24.66 -11.22
N ALA A 19 1.27 -25.62 -11.00
CA ALA A 19 1.04 -26.70 -11.98
C ALA A 19 0.06 -26.27 -13.05
N ARG A 20 -0.98 -25.52 -12.67
CA ARG A 20 -2.03 -25.07 -13.59
C ARG A 20 -1.74 -23.70 -14.22
N LEU A 21 -0.80 -22.95 -13.65
CA LEU A 21 -0.45 -21.59 -14.06
C LEU A 21 -1.66 -20.63 -14.01
N ILE A 22 -2.44 -20.71 -12.94
CA ILE A 22 -3.63 -19.87 -12.70
C ILE A 22 -3.65 -19.32 -11.26
N PRO A 23 -4.29 -18.17 -11.04
CA PRO A 23 -4.55 -17.66 -9.68
C PRO A 23 -5.63 -18.50 -8.98
N ILE A 24 -5.45 -18.67 -7.68
CA ILE A 24 -6.38 -19.41 -6.82
C ILE A 24 -6.92 -18.46 -5.74
N PRO A 25 -8.26 -18.36 -5.56
CA PRO A 25 -8.83 -17.66 -4.43
C PRO A 25 -8.44 -18.33 -3.11
N VAL A 26 -8.08 -17.52 -2.10
CA VAL A 26 -7.74 -18.04 -0.76
C VAL A 26 -8.96 -18.58 0.01
N VAL A 27 -10.14 -18.35 -0.50
CA VAL A 27 -11.43 -18.60 0.17
C VAL A 27 -11.50 -19.98 0.84
N GLY A 28 -11.67 -19.98 2.17
CA GLY A 28 -11.76 -21.19 3.01
C GLY A 28 -10.42 -21.89 3.28
N MET A 29 -9.28 -21.30 2.92
CA MET A 29 -7.96 -21.94 3.06
C MET A 29 -7.16 -21.45 4.28
N LEU A 30 -7.39 -20.20 4.71
CA LEU A 30 -6.58 -19.53 5.72
C LEU A 30 -7.39 -19.27 7.00
N GLY A 31 -8.63 -18.83 6.84
CA GLY A 31 -9.46 -18.34 7.93
C GLY A 31 -9.09 -16.93 8.34
N GLY A 32 -9.79 -16.43 9.37
CA GLY A 32 -9.72 -15.02 9.77
C GLY A 32 -10.58 -14.12 8.88
N THR A 33 -10.97 -13.00 9.41
CA THR A 33 -11.73 -11.97 8.71
C THR A 33 -11.19 -10.60 9.09
N LYS A 34 -11.54 -9.56 8.35
CA LYS A 34 -11.15 -8.17 8.66
C LYS A 34 -11.55 -7.72 10.08
N LYS A 35 -12.66 -8.24 10.62
CA LYS A 35 -13.13 -7.92 11.99
C LYS A 35 -12.49 -8.81 13.06
N ASP A 36 -12.03 -9.99 12.68
CA ASP A 36 -11.43 -10.99 13.56
C ASP A 36 -10.27 -11.69 12.82
N PRO A 37 -9.13 -10.99 12.66
CA PRO A 37 -7.95 -11.58 12.05
C PRO A 37 -7.46 -12.75 12.88
N LYS A 38 -7.04 -13.82 12.22
CA LYS A 38 -6.52 -15.03 12.87
C LYS A 38 -5.08 -14.81 13.31
N PRO A 39 -4.77 -14.84 14.61
CA PRO A 39 -3.40 -14.71 15.09
C PRO A 39 -2.48 -15.82 14.56
N VAL A 40 -1.20 -15.51 14.44
CA VAL A 40 -0.12 -16.43 14.08
C VAL A 40 0.85 -16.56 15.27
N PRO A 41 0.51 -17.36 16.30
CA PRO A 41 1.27 -17.43 17.54
C PRO A 41 2.73 -17.86 17.34
N GLU A 42 3.01 -18.61 16.27
CA GLU A 42 4.36 -19.10 15.93
C GLU A 42 5.33 -17.94 15.60
N LEU A 43 4.80 -16.79 15.20
CA LEU A 43 5.60 -15.59 14.90
C LEU A 43 5.59 -14.58 16.06
N GLY A 44 4.67 -14.74 17.01
CA GLY A 44 4.55 -13.86 18.17
C GLY A 44 3.32 -12.94 18.12
N GLU A 45 3.21 -12.06 19.10
CA GLU A 45 2.11 -11.12 19.24
C GLU A 45 2.09 -10.09 18.09
N GLY A 46 0.89 -9.76 17.61
CA GLY A 46 0.67 -8.76 16.55
C GLY A 46 0.76 -9.30 15.14
N PHE A 47 1.20 -10.56 14.96
CA PHE A 47 1.13 -11.23 13.65
C PHE A 47 -0.24 -11.88 13.49
N ALA A 48 -0.93 -11.53 12.40
CA ALA A 48 -2.24 -12.10 12.10
C ALA A 48 -2.47 -12.21 10.60
N VAL A 49 -3.36 -13.13 10.21
CA VAL A 49 -3.75 -13.37 8.81
C VAL A 49 -5.26 -13.36 8.67
N GLN A 50 -5.72 -13.03 7.49
CA GLN A 50 -7.15 -13.04 7.14
C GLN A 50 -7.35 -13.29 5.66
N GLU A 51 -8.58 -13.64 5.31
CA GLU A 51 -9.01 -13.73 3.92
C GLU A 51 -9.70 -12.41 3.55
N ASP A 52 -9.10 -11.62 2.66
CA ASP A 52 -9.76 -10.47 2.06
C ASP A 52 -10.12 -10.74 0.60
N ASN A 53 -11.42 -10.91 0.34
CA ASN A 53 -11.96 -11.29 -0.96
C ASN A 53 -11.32 -12.62 -1.44
N VAL A 54 -10.41 -12.58 -2.41
CA VAL A 54 -9.69 -13.73 -2.96
C VAL A 54 -8.22 -13.79 -2.51
N MET A 55 -7.78 -12.82 -1.71
CA MET A 55 -6.39 -12.59 -1.35
C MET A 55 -6.09 -13.04 0.07
N VAL A 56 -4.84 -13.42 0.28
CA VAL A 56 -4.24 -13.52 1.61
C VAL A 56 -3.92 -12.12 2.06
N GLU A 57 -4.52 -11.66 3.13
CA GLU A 57 -4.14 -10.41 3.79
C GLU A 57 -3.47 -10.72 5.14
N PHE A 58 -2.47 -9.93 5.51
CA PHE A 58 -1.79 -10.12 6.77
C PHE A 58 -1.40 -8.80 7.44
N ASN A 59 -1.38 -8.84 8.76
CA ASN A 59 -0.90 -7.77 9.62
C ASN A 59 0.40 -8.19 10.29
N VAL A 60 1.28 -7.24 10.54
CA VAL A 60 2.50 -7.43 11.33
C VAL A 60 2.56 -6.43 12.48
N PRO A 61 3.30 -6.73 13.57
CA PRO A 61 3.53 -5.76 14.63
C PRO A 61 4.09 -4.45 14.08
N PRO A 62 3.54 -3.28 14.46
CA PRO A 62 4.09 -2.01 14.03
C PRO A 62 5.51 -1.81 14.60
N ALA A 63 6.43 -1.38 13.77
CA ALA A 63 7.85 -1.26 14.06
C ALA A 63 8.29 0.19 14.28
N ALA A 64 9.33 0.38 15.08
CA ALA A 64 9.96 1.68 15.32
C ALA A 64 11.23 1.90 14.47
N THR A 65 11.71 0.88 13.76
CA THR A 65 12.90 0.95 12.90
C THR A 65 12.68 0.25 11.56
N ALA A 66 13.43 0.67 10.54
CA ALA A 66 13.38 0.08 9.21
C ALA A 66 13.75 -1.41 9.21
N ALA A 67 14.75 -1.79 10.02
CA ALA A 67 15.18 -3.18 10.12
C ALA A 67 14.11 -4.07 10.76
N GLU A 68 13.45 -3.60 11.82
CA GLU A 68 12.35 -4.30 12.48
C GLU A 68 11.16 -4.44 11.54
N PHE A 69 10.75 -3.37 10.86
CA PHE A 69 9.66 -3.38 9.91
C PHE A 69 9.89 -4.39 8.77
N ALA A 70 11.07 -4.33 8.14
CA ALA A 70 11.45 -5.24 7.08
C ALA A 70 11.50 -6.70 7.55
N ASN A 71 12.03 -6.95 8.74
CA ASN A 71 12.05 -8.29 9.33
C ASN A 71 10.63 -8.82 9.59
N ASN A 72 9.74 -8.00 10.17
CA ASN A 72 8.36 -8.40 10.48
C ASN A 72 7.60 -8.78 9.20
N VAL A 73 7.73 -7.99 8.13
CA VAL A 73 7.14 -8.33 6.84
C VAL A 73 7.74 -9.62 6.27
N ASN A 74 9.06 -9.74 6.27
CA ASN A 74 9.74 -10.90 5.68
C ASN A 74 9.40 -12.22 6.40
N VAL A 75 9.39 -12.24 7.74
CA VAL A 75 9.07 -13.49 8.47
C VAL A 75 7.63 -13.93 8.25
N MET A 76 6.68 -12.99 8.08
CA MET A 76 5.29 -13.31 7.74
C MET A 76 5.17 -13.85 6.31
N VAL A 77 5.81 -13.22 5.33
CA VAL A 77 5.81 -13.71 3.95
C VAL A 77 6.41 -15.12 3.87
N GLU A 78 7.51 -15.38 4.55
CA GLU A 78 8.14 -16.71 4.59
C GLU A 78 7.29 -17.75 5.33
N TYR A 79 6.57 -17.35 6.39
CA TYR A 79 5.58 -18.21 7.05
C TYR A 79 4.47 -18.62 6.09
N LEU A 80 3.88 -17.67 5.39
CA LEU A 80 2.80 -17.93 4.43
C LEU A 80 3.28 -18.78 3.24
N ARG A 81 4.49 -18.54 2.73
CA ARG A 81 5.09 -19.40 1.69
C ARG A 81 5.19 -20.85 2.14
N ARG A 82 5.68 -21.09 3.36
CA ARG A 82 5.76 -22.44 3.94
C ARG A 82 4.39 -23.08 4.16
N LEU A 83 3.37 -22.27 4.49
CA LEU A 83 1.99 -22.75 4.69
C LEU A 83 1.36 -23.23 3.38
N PHE A 84 1.62 -22.56 2.27
CA PHE A 84 0.99 -22.84 0.98
C PHE A 84 1.81 -23.76 0.06
N ALA A 85 3.12 -23.85 0.23
CA ALA A 85 4.00 -24.69 -0.59
C ALA A 85 3.61 -26.18 -0.64
N PRO A 86 3.19 -26.85 0.47
CA PRO A 86 2.75 -28.24 0.42
C PRO A 86 1.47 -28.46 -0.41
N LYS A 87 0.71 -27.39 -0.65
CA LYS A 87 -0.49 -27.41 -1.50
C LYS A 87 -0.19 -27.16 -2.99
N GLY A 88 1.08 -27.04 -3.36
CA GLY A 88 1.51 -26.69 -4.71
C GLY A 88 1.25 -25.21 -5.10
N LEU A 89 0.95 -24.37 -4.10
CA LEU A 89 0.65 -22.96 -4.31
C LEU A 89 1.87 -22.09 -4.00
N ASP A 90 1.99 -21.00 -4.74
CA ASP A 90 2.95 -19.92 -4.48
C ASP A 90 2.24 -18.67 -4.00
N LEU A 91 2.97 -17.84 -3.25
CA LEU A 91 2.50 -16.54 -2.79
C LEU A 91 3.16 -15.46 -3.66
N VAL A 92 2.35 -14.66 -4.33
CA VAL A 92 2.85 -13.68 -5.29
C VAL A 92 2.42 -12.25 -4.94
N ALA A 93 3.40 -11.33 -4.95
CA ALA A 93 3.20 -9.91 -4.77
C ALA A 93 3.08 -9.24 -6.14
N LEU A 94 1.86 -9.22 -6.69
CA LEU A 94 1.49 -8.54 -7.92
C LEU A 94 0.41 -7.50 -7.62
N PRO A 95 0.45 -6.32 -8.25
CA PRO A 95 -0.52 -5.26 -8.00
C PRO A 95 -1.95 -5.62 -8.45
N SER A 96 -2.07 -6.40 -9.50
CA SER A 96 -3.36 -6.88 -10.01
C SER A 96 -3.27 -8.27 -10.61
N MET A 97 -4.41 -8.97 -10.67
CA MET A 97 -4.50 -10.32 -11.22
C MET A 97 -5.90 -10.59 -11.76
N ARG A 98 -5.99 -11.29 -12.91
CA ARG A 98 -7.26 -11.74 -13.46
C ARG A 98 -7.52 -13.18 -13.07
N PHE A 99 -8.70 -13.41 -12.53
CA PHE A 99 -9.19 -14.73 -12.16
C PHE A 99 -10.10 -15.34 -13.22
N LEU A 100 -10.22 -16.65 -13.24
CA LEU A 100 -11.22 -17.32 -14.04
C LEU A 100 -12.62 -17.06 -13.45
N PRO A 101 -13.65 -16.77 -14.26
CA PRO A 101 -15.00 -16.48 -13.75
C PRO A 101 -15.56 -17.54 -12.81
N GLU A 102 -15.28 -18.83 -13.10
CA GLU A 102 -15.69 -19.95 -12.27
C GLU A 102 -15.06 -19.98 -10.89
N SER A 103 -13.87 -19.40 -10.71
CA SER A 103 -13.21 -19.31 -9.40
C SER A 103 -13.75 -18.16 -8.53
N LEU A 104 -14.55 -17.26 -9.10
CA LEU A 104 -15.13 -16.10 -8.41
C LEU A 104 -16.62 -16.30 -8.01
N GLN A 105 -17.09 -17.54 -7.94
CA GLN A 105 -18.52 -17.83 -7.66
C GLN A 105 -18.91 -17.71 -6.18
N SER A 106 -17.95 -17.77 -5.26
CA SER A 106 -18.25 -17.62 -3.83
C SER A 106 -18.72 -16.20 -3.52
N ARG A 107 -19.62 -16.08 -2.52
CA ARG A 107 -20.07 -14.75 -2.05
C ARG A 107 -18.90 -13.86 -1.63
N GLN A 108 -17.91 -14.41 -0.96
CA GLN A 108 -16.70 -13.70 -0.55
C GLN A 108 -15.94 -13.15 -1.75
N ALA A 109 -15.73 -13.95 -2.81
CA ALA A 109 -15.02 -13.54 -4.01
C ALA A 109 -15.77 -12.46 -4.83
N GLN A 110 -17.08 -12.35 -4.64
CA GLN A 110 -17.94 -11.37 -5.33
C GLN A 110 -18.06 -10.02 -4.60
N VAL A 111 -17.72 -9.98 -3.32
CA VAL A 111 -17.77 -8.75 -2.54
C VAL A 111 -16.61 -7.86 -2.94
N PHE A 112 -16.90 -6.84 -3.74
CA PHE A 112 -15.99 -5.72 -3.93
C PHE A 112 -16.24 -4.73 -2.80
N GLY A 113 -15.40 -4.71 -1.79
CA GLY A 113 -15.67 -3.85 -0.66
C GLY A 113 -14.42 -3.48 0.09
N CYS A 114 -13.83 -2.36 -0.28
CA CYS A 114 -13.05 -1.60 0.67
C CYS A 114 -14.00 -0.59 1.36
N GLU A 115 -13.81 -0.34 2.65
CA GLU A 115 -14.39 0.85 3.27
C GLU A 115 -13.88 2.08 2.51
N PRO A 116 -14.67 3.17 2.42
CA PRO A 116 -14.25 4.38 1.75
C PRO A 116 -12.90 4.88 2.26
N ASP A 117 -12.08 5.39 1.37
CA ASP A 117 -10.91 6.18 1.69
C ASP A 117 -11.06 7.60 1.14
N PHE A 118 -10.19 8.50 1.58
CA PHE A 118 -10.25 9.90 1.22
C PHE A 118 -9.13 10.26 0.26
N ASP A 119 -9.40 11.22 -0.61
CA ASP A 119 -8.42 11.90 -1.43
C ASP A 119 -7.89 13.13 -0.66
N ALA A 120 -6.65 13.10 -0.24
CA ALA A 120 -6.01 14.20 0.48
C ALA A 120 -5.88 15.48 -0.37
N TRP A 121 -5.93 15.40 -1.71
CA TRP A 121 -5.80 16.53 -2.61
C TRP A 121 -7.14 17.22 -2.85
N ASN A 122 -8.20 16.44 -3.11
CA ASN A 122 -9.53 16.96 -3.40
C ASN A 122 -10.41 17.12 -2.15
N LEU A 123 -10.01 16.52 -1.04
CA LEU A 123 -10.74 16.52 0.24
C LEU A 123 -12.15 15.91 0.12
N VAL A 124 -12.26 14.85 -0.67
CA VAL A 124 -13.50 14.08 -0.89
C VAL A 124 -13.25 12.60 -0.63
N GLU A 125 -14.32 11.84 -0.47
CA GLU A 125 -14.22 10.37 -0.50
C GLU A 125 -13.93 9.89 -1.91
N ASN A 126 -13.07 8.87 -2.03
CA ASN A 126 -12.79 8.23 -3.30
C ASN A 126 -13.96 7.33 -3.70
N GLU A 127 -14.47 7.53 -4.90
CA GLU A 127 -15.45 6.65 -5.52
C GLU A 127 -14.77 5.66 -6.46
N ILE A 128 -15.19 4.39 -6.40
CA ILE A 128 -14.68 3.36 -7.29
C ILE A 128 -15.67 3.16 -8.42
N ASP A 129 -15.27 3.51 -9.64
CA ASP A 129 -16.06 3.21 -10.83
C ASP A 129 -16.00 1.70 -11.15
N ARG A 130 -17.15 1.04 -11.01
CA ARG A 130 -17.34 -0.39 -11.28
C ARG A 130 -18.16 -0.65 -12.54
N SER A 131 -18.41 0.37 -13.33
CA SER A 131 -19.25 0.26 -14.54
C SER A 131 -18.57 -0.52 -15.67
N ASP A 132 -17.23 -0.60 -15.66
CA ASP A 132 -16.47 -1.36 -16.67
C ASP A 132 -16.53 -2.86 -16.40
N LEU A 133 -17.41 -3.57 -17.11
CA LEU A 133 -17.54 -5.03 -17.02
C LEU A 133 -16.28 -5.80 -17.41
N SER A 134 -15.36 -5.19 -18.16
CA SER A 134 -14.07 -5.80 -18.49
C SER A 134 -13.20 -6.02 -17.24
N LEU A 135 -13.51 -5.33 -16.15
CA LEU A 135 -12.84 -5.44 -14.86
C LEU A 135 -13.46 -6.48 -13.91
N ALA A 136 -14.56 -7.13 -14.29
CA ALA A 136 -15.30 -8.05 -13.42
C ALA A 136 -14.45 -9.20 -12.86
N THR A 137 -13.46 -9.68 -13.62
CA THR A 137 -12.53 -10.75 -13.21
C THR A 137 -11.21 -10.22 -12.65
N LEU A 138 -10.98 -8.91 -12.68
CA LEU A 138 -9.79 -8.29 -12.13
C LEU A 138 -9.89 -8.20 -10.60
N ARG A 139 -8.81 -8.50 -9.92
CA ARG A 139 -8.62 -8.22 -8.49
C ARG A 139 -7.32 -7.45 -8.31
N THR A 140 -7.32 -6.51 -7.41
CA THR A 140 -6.16 -5.65 -7.14
C THR A 140 -5.72 -5.87 -5.71
N ALA A 141 -4.42 -5.85 -5.47
CA ALA A 141 -3.83 -6.04 -4.17
C ALA A 141 -3.14 -4.76 -3.68
N GLY A 142 -3.46 -4.36 -2.46
CA GLY A 142 -2.86 -3.24 -1.75
C GLY A 142 -1.66 -3.67 -0.90
N GLY A 143 -0.81 -2.69 -0.62
CA GLY A 143 0.22 -2.76 0.41
C GLY A 143 0.14 -1.47 1.21
N HIS A 144 -0.88 -1.40 2.07
CA HIS A 144 -1.19 -0.17 2.80
C HIS A 144 -0.16 0.06 3.90
N VAL A 145 0.18 1.31 4.11
CA VAL A 145 1.18 1.71 5.10
C VAL A 145 0.51 2.51 6.21
N HIS A 146 0.58 1.98 7.42
CA HIS A 146 0.06 2.64 8.61
C HIS A 146 1.17 3.45 9.26
N VAL A 147 1.00 4.76 9.32
CA VAL A 147 1.96 5.68 9.96
C VAL A 147 1.35 6.20 11.24
N SER A 148 1.91 5.74 12.37
CA SER A 148 1.56 6.25 13.70
C SER A 148 2.49 7.39 14.06
N PHE A 149 1.93 8.54 14.39
CA PHE A 149 2.69 9.73 14.75
C PHE A 149 1.92 10.63 15.73
N THR A 150 2.63 11.52 16.41
CA THR A 150 2.07 12.56 17.25
C THR A 150 2.33 13.95 16.66
N GLU A 151 1.51 14.91 17.04
CA GLU A 151 1.66 16.35 16.76
C GLU A 151 1.84 17.06 18.08
N ASP A 152 3.05 17.60 18.34
CA ASP A 152 3.42 18.20 19.61
C ASP A 152 3.11 17.33 20.86
N GLY A 153 3.21 16.01 20.70
CA GLY A 153 2.92 15.01 21.74
C GLY A 153 1.47 14.54 21.80
N ASP A 154 0.56 15.17 21.06
CA ASP A 154 -0.87 14.84 21.04
C ASP A 154 -1.29 14.00 19.83
N VAL A 155 -2.56 13.60 19.81
CA VAL A 155 -3.18 12.95 18.65
C VAL A 155 -3.19 13.93 17.46
N PRO A 156 -2.67 13.51 16.29
CA PRO A 156 -2.55 14.43 15.17
C PRO A 156 -3.90 14.93 14.66
N SER A 157 -3.93 16.21 14.32
CA SER A 157 -5.08 16.87 13.70
C SER A 157 -5.39 16.30 12.31
N MET A 158 -6.60 16.51 11.81
CA MET A 158 -6.96 16.11 10.44
C MET A 158 -6.10 16.84 9.40
N GLU A 159 -5.76 18.11 9.66
CA GLU A 159 -4.88 18.91 8.79
C GLU A 159 -3.52 18.24 8.64
N MET A 160 -2.90 17.82 9.75
CA MET A 160 -1.60 17.13 9.70
C MET A 160 -1.68 15.74 9.08
N LYS A 161 -2.80 15.04 9.24
CA LYS A 161 -3.04 13.77 8.55
C LYS A 161 -3.11 13.94 7.03
N ILE A 162 -3.83 14.94 6.55
CA ILE A 162 -3.91 15.30 5.13
C ILE A 162 -2.54 15.69 4.59
N ARG A 163 -1.84 16.56 5.32
CA ARG A 163 -0.50 17.02 4.95
C ARG A 163 0.50 15.87 4.85
N LEU A 164 0.47 14.93 5.81
CA LEU A 164 1.33 13.76 5.74
C LEU A 164 0.95 12.83 4.57
N ALA A 165 -0.34 12.64 4.28
CA ALA A 165 -0.78 11.84 3.12
C ALA A 165 -0.23 12.42 1.80
N ARG A 166 -0.28 13.74 1.63
CA ARG A 166 0.32 14.45 0.49
C ARG A 166 1.85 14.32 0.45
N ALA A 167 2.52 14.41 1.61
CA ALA A 167 3.96 14.19 1.69
C ALA A 167 4.35 12.75 1.33
N LEU A 168 3.54 11.76 1.71
CA LEU A 168 3.77 10.37 1.33
C LEU A 168 3.59 10.13 -0.18
N ASP A 169 2.76 10.90 -0.88
CA ASP A 169 2.70 10.84 -2.34
C ASP A 169 4.06 11.18 -2.96
N PHE A 170 4.81 12.15 -2.41
CA PHE A 170 6.15 12.50 -2.88
C PHE A 170 7.21 11.49 -2.48
N HIS A 171 7.15 10.95 -1.26
CA HIS A 171 8.20 10.11 -0.72
C HIS A 171 7.98 8.59 -0.96
N LEU A 172 6.76 8.18 -1.25
CA LEU A 172 6.38 6.78 -1.53
C LEU A 172 5.66 6.63 -2.86
N GLY A 173 4.55 7.36 -3.06
CA GLY A 173 3.69 7.20 -4.22
C GLY A 173 4.44 7.41 -5.53
N LEU A 174 5.12 8.55 -5.66
CA LEU A 174 5.88 8.90 -6.85
C LEU A 174 7.07 7.96 -7.09
N PRO A 175 7.97 7.69 -6.12
CA PRO A 175 9.08 6.78 -6.35
C PRO A 175 8.65 5.33 -6.62
N SER A 176 7.46 4.92 -6.15
CA SER A 176 6.92 3.59 -6.44
C SER A 176 6.78 3.29 -7.93
N LEU A 177 6.62 4.33 -8.75
CA LEU A 177 6.47 4.21 -10.21
C LEU A 177 7.73 3.69 -10.91
N LEU A 178 8.88 3.75 -10.25
CA LEU A 178 10.11 3.15 -10.76
C LEU A 178 10.07 1.61 -10.75
N ILE A 179 9.16 1.03 -9.94
CA ILE A 179 9.04 -0.41 -9.75
C ILE A 179 7.65 -0.91 -10.15
N ASP A 180 6.60 -0.26 -9.65
CA ASP A 180 5.21 -0.65 -9.89
C ASP A 180 4.63 0.10 -11.09
N LYS A 181 4.66 -0.55 -12.25
CA LYS A 181 4.13 -0.02 -13.51
C LYS A 181 2.71 -0.51 -13.84
N ASP A 182 2.02 -1.16 -12.90
CA ASP A 182 0.68 -1.71 -13.13
C ASP A 182 -0.39 -0.60 -13.22
N ALA A 183 -0.73 -0.24 -14.47
CA ALA A 183 -1.78 0.73 -14.75
C ALA A 183 -3.20 0.18 -14.47
N MET A 184 -3.39 -1.15 -14.40
CA MET A 184 -4.73 -1.74 -14.22
C MET A 184 -5.23 -1.54 -12.78
N ARG A 185 -4.33 -1.71 -11.77
CA ARG A 185 -4.70 -1.41 -10.38
C ARG A 185 -5.14 0.04 -10.23
N ARG A 186 -4.40 0.97 -10.83
CA ARG A 186 -4.65 2.41 -10.70
C ARG A 186 -5.96 2.89 -11.33
N LYS A 187 -6.63 2.07 -12.15
CA LYS A 187 -7.99 2.36 -12.63
C LYS A 187 -9.06 2.19 -11.54
N LEU A 188 -8.78 1.39 -10.52
CA LEU A 188 -9.74 1.07 -9.45
C LEU A 188 -9.31 1.62 -8.09
N TYR A 189 -8.01 1.54 -7.78
CA TYR A 189 -7.46 1.88 -6.46
C TYR A 189 -6.09 2.54 -6.58
N GLY A 190 -5.65 3.16 -5.47
CA GLY A 190 -4.29 3.70 -5.38
C GLY A 190 -4.13 5.03 -6.08
N ASN A 191 -5.18 5.84 -6.08
CA ASN A 191 -5.11 7.23 -6.51
C ASN A 191 -4.13 8.01 -5.63
N PRO A 192 -3.50 9.09 -6.16
CA PRO A 192 -2.75 10.02 -5.34
C PRO A 192 -3.59 10.52 -4.16
N GLY A 193 -2.97 10.68 -3.01
CA GLY A 193 -3.65 11.14 -1.80
C GLY A 193 -4.59 10.13 -1.15
N ALA A 194 -4.70 8.90 -1.67
CA ALA A 194 -5.57 7.89 -1.09
C ALA A 194 -5.11 7.53 0.33
N PHE A 195 -5.93 7.88 1.33
CA PHE A 195 -5.64 7.61 2.72
C PHE A 195 -6.91 7.40 3.55
N ARG A 196 -6.73 6.82 4.71
CA ARG A 196 -7.78 6.71 5.74
C ARG A 196 -7.26 7.28 7.05
N PRO A 197 -7.95 8.27 7.67
CA PRO A 197 -7.56 8.78 8.97
C PRO A 197 -7.78 7.72 10.05
N LYS A 198 -6.81 7.59 10.97
CA LYS A 198 -6.86 6.71 12.13
C LYS A 198 -6.65 7.55 13.40
N SER A 199 -7.02 7.01 14.56
CA SER A 199 -6.77 7.68 15.84
C SER A 199 -5.28 7.88 16.12
N TYR A 200 -4.43 6.96 15.65
CA TYR A 200 -2.97 6.99 15.81
C TYR A 200 -2.22 7.72 14.70
N GLY A 201 -2.89 8.18 13.65
CA GLY A 201 -2.26 8.77 12.47
C GLY A 201 -3.02 8.50 11.19
N ILE A 202 -2.40 7.84 10.21
CA ILE A 202 -3.02 7.53 8.91
C ILE A 202 -2.71 6.11 8.44
N GLU A 203 -3.59 5.60 7.57
CA GLU A 203 -3.37 4.47 6.68
C GLU A 203 -3.24 5.04 5.26
N TYR A 204 -2.02 5.03 4.70
CA TYR A 204 -1.74 5.45 3.33
C TYR A 204 -2.01 4.30 2.38
N ARG A 205 -2.82 4.53 1.33
CA ARG A 205 -3.44 3.47 0.54
C ARG A 205 -3.07 3.48 -0.96
N ALA A 206 -2.22 4.41 -1.38
CA ALA A 206 -1.86 4.53 -2.79
C ALA A 206 -0.99 3.36 -3.29
N LEU A 207 -0.16 2.74 -2.42
CA LEU A 207 0.75 1.68 -2.84
C LEU A 207 0.05 0.35 -3.11
N SER A 208 0.55 -0.39 -4.10
CA SER A 208 0.32 -1.83 -4.22
C SER A 208 1.28 -2.61 -3.31
N ASN A 209 1.16 -3.92 -3.36
CA ASN A 209 1.94 -4.87 -2.56
C ASN A 209 3.38 -5.13 -3.07
N PHE A 210 3.87 -4.41 -4.10
CA PHE A 210 5.16 -4.69 -4.77
C PHE A 210 6.35 -4.72 -3.80
N TRP A 211 6.30 -3.94 -2.75
CA TRP A 211 7.38 -3.78 -1.80
C TRP A 211 7.51 -4.94 -0.79
N ALA A 212 6.51 -5.81 -0.72
CA ALA A 212 6.60 -7.07 0.02
C ALA A 212 7.50 -8.13 -0.67
N LYS A 213 8.02 -7.84 -1.86
CA LYS A 213 8.91 -8.75 -2.61
C LYS A 213 10.28 -8.93 -1.95
N SER A 214 10.75 -7.92 -1.19
CA SER A 214 12.06 -8.00 -0.54
C SER A 214 12.14 -7.16 0.75
N PRO A 215 13.01 -7.56 1.70
CA PRO A 215 13.29 -6.78 2.91
C PRO A 215 13.82 -5.37 2.61
N GLU A 216 14.61 -5.20 1.55
CA GLU A 216 15.18 -3.91 1.16
C GLU A 216 14.07 -2.92 0.73
N LEU A 217 13.06 -3.40 -0.01
CA LEU A 217 11.90 -2.59 -0.37
C LEU A 217 11.05 -2.24 0.84
N SER A 218 10.86 -3.18 1.76
CA SER A 218 10.15 -2.91 3.02
C SER A 218 10.91 -1.88 3.87
N ALA A 219 12.23 -1.98 3.98
CA ALA A 219 13.06 -1.00 4.69
C ALA A 219 13.01 0.39 4.03
N TRP A 220 12.97 0.44 2.70
CA TRP A 220 12.78 1.69 1.95
C TRP A 220 11.44 2.34 2.27
N VAL A 221 10.33 1.58 2.31
CA VAL A 221 9.01 2.10 2.69
C VAL A 221 9.05 2.77 4.06
N PHE A 222 9.65 2.13 5.05
CA PHE A 222 9.82 2.73 6.38
C PHE A 222 10.63 4.04 6.32
N SER A 223 11.76 4.02 5.62
CA SER A 223 12.65 5.21 5.50
C SER A 223 11.97 6.36 4.79
N ALA A 224 11.13 6.08 3.81
CA ALA A 224 10.33 7.10 3.12
C ALA A 224 9.25 7.69 4.04
N CYS A 225 8.67 6.92 4.96
CA CYS A 225 7.77 7.46 5.99
C CYS A 225 8.50 8.43 6.93
N VAL A 226 9.72 8.11 7.35
CA VAL A 226 10.57 9.02 8.13
C VAL A 226 10.82 10.32 7.35
N ALA A 227 11.23 10.22 6.08
CA ALA A 227 11.49 11.37 5.24
C ALA A 227 10.24 12.26 5.03
N ALA A 228 9.04 11.66 4.92
CA ALA A 228 7.79 12.40 4.82
C ALA A 228 7.46 13.18 6.11
N ILE A 229 7.70 12.60 7.29
CA ILE A 229 7.55 13.29 8.58
C ILE A 229 8.55 14.46 8.69
N GLU A 230 9.81 14.24 8.34
CA GLU A 230 10.82 15.29 8.34
C GLU A 230 10.50 16.42 7.35
N PHE A 231 9.98 16.09 6.19
CA PHE A 231 9.49 17.03 5.19
C PHE A 231 8.41 17.95 5.79
N CYS A 232 7.41 17.38 6.45
CA CYS A 232 6.39 18.15 7.16
C CYS A 232 6.99 19.03 8.26
N ASN A 233 7.95 18.52 9.03
CA ASN A 233 8.61 19.26 10.12
C ASN A 233 9.45 20.45 9.65
N ARG A 234 10.01 20.39 8.46
CA ARG A 234 10.72 21.53 7.84
C ARG A 234 9.79 22.65 7.36
N GLY A 235 8.50 22.55 7.62
CA GLY A 235 7.51 23.51 7.14
C GLY A 235 7.24 23.40 5.63
N GLN A 236 7.78 22.38 4.99
CA GLN A 236 7.50 22.09 3.60
C GLN A 236 6.11 21.45 3.51
N ASP A 237 5.32 21.89 2.57
CA ASP A 237 4.10 21.21 2.19
C ASP A 237 4.05 21.01 0.67
N ALA A 238 3.29 20.00 0.27
CA ALA A 238 3.21 19.62 -1.12
C ALA A 238 2.57 20.70 -2.00
N ASP A 239 1.59 21.44 -1.45
CA ASP A 239 0.93 22.54 -2.17
C ASP A 239 1.92 23.66 -2.45
N SER A 240 2.70 24.10 -1.43
CA SER A 240 3.72 25.15 -1.57
C SER A 240 4.79 24.77 -2.60
N LEU A 241 5.18 23.50 -2.67
CA LEU A 241 6.14 23.05 -3.67
C LEU A 241 5.59 23.15 -5.08
N LEU A 242 4.30 22.81 -5.26
CA LEU A 242 3.63 22.89 -6.56
C LEU A 242 3.40 24.35 -6.98
N GLU A 243 3.06 25.25 -6.05
CA GLU A 243 2.92 26.69 -6.32
C GLU A 243 4.24 27.34 -6.72
N ASN A 244 5.34 26.96 -6.08
CA ASN A 244 6.69 27.46 -6.40
C ASN A 244 7.24 26.92 -7.71
N HIS A 245 6.64 25.86 -8.24
CA HIS A 245 6.99 25.26 -9.52
C HIS A 245 5.86 25.42 -10.54
N ARG A 246 5.52 26.68 -10.84
CA ARG A 246 4.41 27.12 -11.70
C ARG A 246 4.38 26.50 -13.10
N ASP A 247 5.45 25.84 -13.53
CA ASP A 247 5.53 25.16 -14.82
C ASP A 247 4.74 23.83 -14.86
N VAL A 248 4.29 23.35 -13.68
CA VAL A 248 3.46 22.14 -13.60
C VAL A 248 2.17 22.50 -12.86
N PRO A 249 1.06 22.77 -13.57
CA PRO A 249 -0.22 23.03 -12.94
C PRO A 249 -0.63 21.88 -12.02
N ILE A 250 -1.22 22.19 -10.89
CA ILE A 250 -1.64 21.19 -9.89
C ILE A 250 -2.51 20.08 -10.50
N ASN A 251 -3.43 20.43 -11.39
CA ASN A 251 -4.27 19.45 -12.10
C ASN A 251 -3.44 18.55 -13.02
N HIS A 252 -2.49 19.12 -13.75
CA HIS A 252 -1.59 18.35 -14.60
C HIS A 252 -0.68 17.43 -13.78
N PHE A 253 -0.22 17.89 -12.60
CA PHE A 253 0.54 17.06 -11.66
C PHE A 253 -0.31 15.85 -11.21
N ARG A 254 -1.56 16.06 -10.82
CA ARG A 254 -2.46 14.97 -10.42
C ARG A 254 -2.74 13.98 -11.54
N GLU A 255 -3.05 14.48 -12.73
CA GLU A 255 -3.33 13.65 -13.91
C GLU A 255 -2.12 12.80 -14.32
N ASN A 256 -0.91 13.30 -14.08
CA ASN A 256 0.34 12.69 -14.49
C ASN A 256 1.19 12.18 -13.31
N PHE A 257 0.66 12.20 -12.08
CA PHE A 257 1.41 11.83 -10.87
C PHE A 257 1.99 10.41 -10.97
N PHE A 258 1.25 9.50 -11.57
CA PHE A 258 1.65 8.11 -11.78
C PHE A 258 2.18 7.83 -13.19
N VAL A 259 2.63 8.84 -13.92
CA VAL A 259 3.28 8.64 -15.22
C VAL A 259 4.77 8.41 -15.00
N PRO A 260 5.32 7.23 -15.35
CA PRO A 260 6.72 6.86 -15.06
C PRO A 260 7.75 7.87 -15.57
N GLU A 261 7.51 8.46 -16.75
CA GLU A 261 8.40 9.45 -17.38
C GLU A 261 8.54 10.72 -16.51
N HIS A 262 7.50 11.08 -15.78
CA HIS A 262 7.50 12.24 -14.87
C HIS A 262 8.03 11.88 -13.47
N GLY A 263 7.94 10.59 -13.08
CA GLY A 263 8.30 10.13 -11.75
C GLY A 263 9.75 10.43 -11.38
N ILE A 264 10.69 10.10 -12.25
CA ILE A 264 12.13 10.35 -12.03
C ILE A 264 12.41 11.85 -11.91
N TRP A 265 11.86 12.63 -12.83
CA TRP A 265 12.06 14.08 -12.85
C TRP A 265 11.55 14.76 -11.56
N LEU A 266 10.37 14.36 -11.06
CA LEU A 266 9.82 14.89 -9.83
C LEU A 266 10.62 14.44 -8.60
N ALA A 267 11.13 13.22 -8.57
CA ALA A 267 12.00 12.75 -7.51
C ALA A 267 13.28 13.60 -7.42
N ASP A 268 13.95 13.87 -8.53
CA ASP A 268 15.13 14.72 -8.58
C ASP A 268 14.81 16.16 -8.16
N LYS A 269 13.72 16.72 -8.67
CA LYS A 269 13.32 18.11 -8.40
C LYS A 269 12.95 18.36 -6.95
N PHE A 270 12.33 17.41 -6.27
CA PHE A 270 11.86 17.55 -4.89
C PHE A 270 12.75 16.85 -3.85
N GLY A 271 13.87 16.30 -4.27
CA GLY A 271 14.81 15.60 -3.38
C GLY A 271 14.24 14.33 -2.75
N VAL A 272 13.35 13.65 -3.45
CA VAL A 272 12.73 12.41 -2.98
C VAL A 272 13.69 11.25 -3.10
N VAL A 273 13.83 10.45 -2.06
CA VAL A 273 14.70 9.26 -2.06
C VAL A 273 14.06 8.15 -2.90
N ALA A 274 14.70 7.82 -4.01
CA ALA A 274 14.27 6.71 -4.85
C ALA A 274 14.44 5.35 -4.15
N PRO A 275 13.62 4.35 -4.48
CA PRO A 275 13.83 2.99 -4.01
C PRO A 275 15.15 2.42 -4.55
N PRO A 276 15.65 1.29 -3.98
CA PRO A 276 16.89 0.67 -4.44
C PRO A 276 16.84 0.33 -5.93
N ASN A 277 17.85 0.79 -6.69
CA ASN A 277 17.87 0.75 -8.16
C ASN A 277 17.88 -0.67 -8.76
N GLN A 278 18.29 -1.68 -8.00
CA GLN A 278 18.26 -3.09 -8.42
C GLN A 278 16.85 -3.61 -8.69
N PHE A 279 15.81 -2.89 -8.27
CA PHE A 279 14.40 -3.24 -8.48
C PHE A 279 13.72 -2.40 -9.56
N TRP A 280 14.44 -1.46 -10.19
CA TRP A 280 13.88 -0.66 -11.28
C TRP A 280 13.72 -1.52 -12.53
N GLU A 281 12.53 -1.49 -13.14
CA GLU A 281 12.20 -2.20 -14.37
C GLU A 281 12.11 -1.25 -15.57
#